data_ad4bbf042861f70a00f502326b59feb5
#
_entry.id   ad4bbf042861f70a00f502326b59feb5
#
_cell.length_a   1.000
_cell.length_b   1.000
_cell.length_c   1.000
_cell.angle_alpha   90.00
_cell.angle_beta   90.00
_cell.angle_gamma   90.00
#
_symmetry.space_group_name_H-M   'P 1'
#
loop_
_entity.id
_entity.type
_entity.pdbx_description
1 polymer ?
#
loop_
_entity_poly.entity_id
_entity_poly.type
_entity_poly.pdbx_seq_one_letter_code
_entity_poly.pdbx_strand_id
1 'polypeptide(L)'
;MIQVIIKQKKNDIQQISLNGHSEYEVSGKDIVCASVSSILITSVNAILRYEKDAIQVEQKDTDTIHVTVTVLKHDSMIDLLLENLVALLTELASDYPKNIRINRK
;
A
#
# COMPACT_ATOMS: atom_id res chain seq x y z
N MET A 1 6.54 8.04 -10.66
CA MET A 1 6.86 6.72 -10.05
C MET A 1 6.25 6.64 -8.67
N ILE A 2 5.40 5.66 -8.45
CA ILE A 2 4.87 5.38 -7.11
C ILE A 2 5.86 4.48 -6.40
N GLN A 3 6.30 4.88 -5.23
CA GLN A 3 7.22 4.10 -4.40
C GLN A 3 6.47 3.50 -3.24
N VAL A 4 6.57 2.19 -3.11
CA VAL A 4 6.00 1.45 -1.99
C VAL A 4 7.15 0.93 -1.15
N ILE A 5 7.24 1.39 0.08
CA ILE A 5 8.29 0.99 1.00
C ILE A 5 7.66 0.18 2.13
N ILE A 6 8.09 -1.06 2.29
CA ILE A 6 7.60 -1.96 3.31
C ILE A 6 8.70 -2.17 4.33
N LYS A 7 8.47 -1.72 5.55
CA LYS A 7 9.41 -1.93 6.66
C LYS A 7 8.95 -3.12 7.46
N GLN A 8 9.85 -4.07 7.68
CA GLN A 8 9.54 -5.27 8.45
C GLN A 8 10.61 -5.53 9.50
N LYS A 9 10.23 -6.27 10.53
CA LYS A 9 11.11 -6.68 11.60
C LYS A 9 10.77 -8.13 11.92
N LYS A 10 11.74 -9.04 11.80
CA LYS A 10 11.53 -10.47 12.05
C LYS A 10 10.35 -11.03 11.26
N ASN A 11 10.29 -10.70 9.98
CA ASN A 11 9.22 -11.14 9.07
C ASN A 11 7.84 -10.49 9.29
N ASP A 12 7.70 -9.64 10.32
CA ASP A 12 6.45 -8.92 10.56
C ASP A 12 6.49 -7.55 9.90
N ILE A 13 5.45 -7.22 9.16
CA ILE A 13 5.33 -5.90 8.54
C ILE A 13 5.02 -4.87 9.62
N GLN A 14 5.87 -3.85 9.72
CA GLN A 14 5.70 -2.78 10.70
C GLN A 14 5.07 -1.54 10.11
N GLN A 15 5.35 -1.26 8.83
CA GLN A 15 4.88 -0.05 8.19
C GLN A 15 4.89 -0.21 6.67
N ILE A 16 3.88 0.36 6.03
CA ILE A 16 3.82 0.42 4.56
C ILE A 16 3.63 1.89 4.18
N SER A 17 4.56 2.42 3.39
CA SER A 17 4.49 3.80 2.89
C SER A 17 4.32 3.79 1.38
N LEU A 18 3.39 4.60 0.89
CA LEU A 18 3.15 4.76 -0.54
C LEU A 18 3.29 6.24 -0.88
N ASN A 19 4.19 6.55 -1.81
CA ASN A 19 4.48 7.92 -2.19
C ASN A 19 4.66 8.04 -3.69
N GLY A 20 4.18 9.13 -4.25
CA GLY A 20 4.55 9.56 -5.58
C GLY A 20 3.42 9.60 -6.57
N HIS A 21 3.83 9.67 -7.81
CA HIS A 21 2.99 9.78 -8.99
C HIS A 21 3.24 8.59 -9.89
N SER A 22 2.20 8.06 -10.54
CA SER A 22 2.38 6.95 -11.48
C SER A 22 3.17 7.38 -12.71
N GLU A 23 3.04 8.64 -13.11
CA GLU A 23 3.65 9.18 -14.33
C GLU A 23 3.24 8.42 -15.58
N TYR A 24 2.11 7.72 -15.51
CA TYR A 24 1.56 7.02 -16.64
C TYR A 24 0.95 8.02 -17.62
N GLU A 25 0.94 7.67 -18.90
CA GLU A 25 0.56 8.60 -19.96
C GLU A 25 -0.83 9.21 -19.77
N VAL A 26 -1.00 10.37 -20.36
CA VAL A 26 -2.10 11.31 -20.15
C VAL A 26 -3.46 10.65 -19.95
N SER A 27 -3.89 9.81 -20.87
CA SER A 27 -5.22 9.21 -20.80
C SER A 27 -5.25 8.01 -19.85
N GLY A 28 -4.10 7.43 -19.55
CA GLY A 28 -4.01 6.23 -18.73
C GLY A 28 -3.37 6.44 -17.37
N LYS A 29 -2.87 7.63 -17.10
CA LYS A 29 -2.11 7.87 -15.87
C LYS A 29 -2.90 7.55 -14.61
N ASP A 30 -4.21 7.76 -14.65
CA ASP A 30 -5.06 7.55 -13.50
C ASP A 30 -5.37 6.08 -13.26
N ILE A 31 -5.13 5.21 -14.24
CA ILE A 31 -5.37 3.78 -14.11
C ILE A 31 -4.51 3.20 -13.00
N VAL A 32 -3.21 3.50 -13.03
CA VAL A 32 -2.27 2.98 -12.03
C VAL A 32 -2.55 3.57 -10.66
N CYS A 33 -2.73 4.89 -10.58
CA CYS A 33 -3.05 5.56 -9.32
C CYS A 33 -4.37 5.06 -8.74
N ALA A 34 -5.41 4.91 -9.59
CA ALA A 34 -6.70 4.40 -9.15
C ALA A 34 -6.60 2.97 -8.66
N SER A 35 -5.80 2.13 -9.34
CA SER A 35 -5.60 0.75 -8.93
C SER A 35 -4.90 0.67 -7.57
N VAL A 36 -3.84 1.45 -7.38
CA VAL A 36 -3.13 1.50 -6.10
C VAL A 36 -4.08 1.96 -4.99
N SER A 37 -4.84 3.01 -5.24
CA SER A 37 -5.78 3.55 -4.26
C SER A 37 -6.86 2.53 -3.90
N SER A 38 -7.40 1.84 -4.91
CA SER A 38 -8.43 0.83 -4.69
C SER A 38 -7.91 -0.34 -3.86
N ILE A 39 -6.74 -0.84 -4.17
CA ILE A 39 -6.10 -1.92 -3.42
C ILE A 39 -5.88 -1.48 -1.97
N LEU A 40 -5.34 -0.29 -1.79
CA LEU A 40 -5.03 0.24 -0.46
C LEU A 40 -6.30 0.42 0.38
N ILE A 41 -7.31 1.09 -0.17
CA ILE A 41 -8.56 1.36 0.55
C ILE A 41 -9.27 0.05 0.92
N THR A 42 -9.37 -0.88 -0.02
CA THR A 42 -9.99 -2.18 0.22
C THR A 42 -9.29 -2.94 1.34
N SER A 43 -7.97 -2.99 1.28
CA SER A 43 -7.17 -3.72 2.25
C SER A 43 -7.22 -3.06 3.64
N VAL A 44 -7.08 -1.75 3.69
CA VAL A 44 -7.13 -0.99 4.95
C VAL A 44 -8.49 -1.15 5.60
N ASN A 45 -9.57 -1.03 4.82
CA ASN A 45 -10.92 -1.17 5.37
C ASN A 45 -11.17 -2.58 5.92
N ALA A 46 -10.64 -3.61 5.27
CA ALA A 46 -10.76 -4.98 5.76
C ALA A 46 -10.09 -5.14 7.12
N ILE A 47 -8.89 -4.60 7.27
CA ILE A 47 -8.16 -4.66 8.54
C ILE A 47 -8.90 -3.90 9.63
N LEU A 48 -9.37 -2.69 9.34
CA LEU A 48 -10.07 -1.85 10.31
C LEU A 48 -11.42 -2.44 10.72
N ARG A 49 -12.09 -3.14 9.83
CA ARG A 49 -13.34 -3.82 10.16
C ARG A 49 -13.10 -5.01 11.07
N TYR A 50 -11.97 -5.69 10.87
CA TYR A 50 -11.57 -6.81 11.73
C TYR A 50 -11.13 -6.30 13.11
N GLU A 51 -10.26 -5.28 13.14
CA GLU A 51 -9.74 -4.71 14.40
C GLU A 51 -9.41 -3.24 14.17
N LYS A 52 -10.24 -2.35 14.72
CA LYS A 52 -10.11 -0.91 14.48
C LYS A 52 -8.80 -0.31 14.99
N ASP A 53 -8.15 -0.95 15.96
CA ASP A 53 -6.91 -0.47 16.55
C ASP A 53 -5.67 -1.17 15.98
N ALA A 54 -5.84 -1.97 14.92
CA ALA A 54 -4.74 -2.75 14.35
C ALA A 54 -3.72 -1.88 13.62
N ILE A 55 -4.17 -0.83 12.96
CA ILE A 55 -3.31 0.02 12.15
C ILE A 55 -3.67 1.49 12.34
N GLN A 56 -2.71 2.34 12.07
CA GLN A 56 -2.91 3.79 12.00
C GLN A 56 -2.57 4.23 10.59
N VAL A 57 -3.48 4.96 9.95
CA VAL A 57 -3.31 5.43 8.58
C VAL A 57 -3.17 6.94 8.58
N GLU A 58 -2.08 7.41 7.98
CA GLU A 58 -1.85 8.83 7.78
C GLU A 58 -1.85 9.11 6.28
N GLN A 59 -2.62 10.09 5.87
CA GLN A 59 -2.72 10.48 4.47
C GLN A 59 -2.58 11.99 4.37
N LYS A 60 -1.72 12.44 3.47
CA LYS A 60 -1.60 13.87 3.17
C LYS A 60 -2.45 14.21 1.98
N ASP A 61 -3.15 15.32 2.08
CA ASP A 61 -4.01 15.82 1.01
C ASP A 61 -3.16 16.58 0.01
N THR A 62 -2.62 15.87 -0.97
CA THR A 62 -1.77 16.42 -2.02
C THR A 62 -2.21 15.87 -3.37
N ASP A 63 -1.63 16.41 -4.45
CA ASP A 63 -1.89 15.93 -5.81
C ASP A 63 -1.28 14.56 -6.07
N THR A 64 -0.45 14.09 -5.15
CA THR A 64 0.23 12.80 -5.28
C THR A 64 -0.24 11.84 -4.19
N ILE A 65 0.00 10.55 -4.41
CA ILE A 65 -0.23 9.56 -3.37
C ILE A 65 0.78 9.78 -2.25
N HIS A 66 0.29 9.89 -1.02
CA HIS A 66 1.16 10.02 0.14
C HIS A 66 0.45 9.44 1.35
N VAL A 67 0.64 8.14 1.57
CA VAL A 67 -0.04 7.38 2.61
C VAL A 67 0.97 6.57 3.40
N THR A 68 0.82 6.56 4.71
CA THR A 68 1.62 5.72 5.59
C THR A 68 0.69 4.90 6.47
N VAL A 69 0.85 3.59 6.43
CA VAL A 69 0.12 2.64 7.27
C VAL A 69 1.08 2.09 8.31
N THR A 70 0.83 2.41 9.57
CA THR A 70 1.65 1.92 10.69
C THR A 70 0.90 0.79 11.39
N VAL A 71 1.55 -0.34 11.58
CA VAL A 71 0.94 -1.52 12.19
C VAL A 71 1.13 -1.46 13.69
N LEU A 72 0.03 -1.49 14.44
CA LEU A 72 0.03 -1.38 15.90
C LEU A 72 -0.16 -2.72 16.59
N LYS A 73 -0.83 -3.65 15.93
CA LYS A 73 -1.10 -4.99 16.49
C LYS A 73 -0.81 -6.05 15.44
N HIS A 74 -0.41 -7.21 15.90
CA HIS A 74 -0.15 -8.37 15.04
C HIS A 74 -0.93 -9.59 15.54
N ASP A 75 -1.58 -10.26 14.63
CA ASP A 75 -2.11 -11.62 14.81
C ASP A 75 -2.16 -12.25 13.43
N SER A 76 -2.57 -13.52 13.36
CA SER A 76 -2.54 -14.24 12.09
C SER A 76 -3.43 -13.61 11.02
N MET A 77 -4.57 -13.03 11.40
CA MET A 77 -5.48 -12.39 10.45
C MET A 77 -4.91 -11.08 9.96
N ILE A 78 -4.42 -10.23 10.85
CA ILE A 78 -3.82 -8.95 10.49
C ILE A 78 -2.63 -9.18 9.57
N ASP A 79 -1.77 -10.12 9.91
CA ASP A 79 -0.58 -10.43 9.11
C ASP A 79 -0.96 -10.98 7.73
N LEU A 80 -1.99 -11.81 7.66
CA LEU A 80 -2.49 -12.30 6.37
C LEU A 80 -3.00 -11.16 5.49
N LEU A 81 -3.79 -10.26 6.06
CA LEU A 81 -4.35 -9.13 5.31
C LEU A 81 -3.26 -8.17 4.84
N LEU A 82 -2.24 -7.94 5.66
CA LEU A 82 -1.10 -7.11 5.27
C LEU A 82 -0.28 -7.76 4.15
N GLU A 83 -0.01 -9.06 4.24
CA GLU A 83 0.70 -9.77 3.19
C GLU A 83 -0.11 -9.80 1.89
N ASN A 84 -1.43 -9.90 1.99
CA ASN A 84 -2.29 -9.84 0.82
C ASN A 84 -2.22 -8.47 0.14
N LEU A 85 -2.20 -7.40 0.93
CA LEU A 85 -2.03 -6.04 0.39
C LEU A 85 -0.71 -5.94 -0.38
N VAL A 86 0.38 -6.43 0.21
CA VAL A 86 1.69 -6.43 -0.44
C VAL A 86 1.68 -7.27 -1.71
N ALA A 87 1.04 -8.44 -1.68
CA ALA A 87 0.94 -9.31 -2.85
C ALA A 87 0.21 -8.62 -4.01
N LEU A 88 -0.90 -7.95 -3.71
CA LEU A 88 -1.66 -7.24 -4.74
C LEU A 88 -0.87 -6.08 -5.34
N LEU A 89 -0.16 -5.32 -4.51
CA LEU A 89 0.70 -4.24 -5.00
C LEU A 89 1.86 -4.78 -5.83
N THR A 90 2.40 -5.93 -5.46
CA THR A 90 3.49 -6.59 -6.19
C THR A 90 3.01 -7.05 -7.57
N GLU A 91 1.81 -7.60 -7.67
CA GLU A 91 1.23 -7.98 -8.94
C GLU A 91 1.03 -6.77 -9.84
N LEU A 92 0.52 -5.68 -9.27
CA LEU A 92 0.33 -4.44 -10.02
C LEU A 92 1.66 -3.88 -10.52
N ALA A 93 2.69 -3.91 -9.68
CA ALA A 93 4.03 -3.46 -10.06
C ALA A 93 4.63 -4.32 -11.17
N SER A 94 4.30 -5.60 -11.19
CA SER A 94 4.72 -6.50 -12.27
C SER A 94 4.10 -6.11 -13.60
N ASP A 95 2.86 -5.64 -13.58
CA ASP A 95 2.17 -5.18 -14.78
C ASP A 95 2.61 -3.79 -15.22
N TYR A 96 3.02 -2.94 -14.28
CA TYR A 96 3.41 -1.55 -14.55
C TYR A 96 4.78 -1.22 -13.93
N PRO A 97 5.85 -1.93 -14.37
CA PRO A 97 7.15 -1.81 -13.70
C PRO A 97 7.80 -0.43 -13.85
N LYS A 98 7.35 0.37 -14.83
CA LYS A 98 7.87 1.72 -15.02
C LYS A 98 7.16 2.75 -14.13
N ASN A 99 6.07 2.36 -13.49
CA ASN A 99 5.21 3.27 -12.76
C ASN A 99 5.17 3.00 -11.26
N ILE A 100 5.48 1.78 -10.84
CA ILE A 100 5.45 1.36 -9.44
C ILE A 100 6.73 0.60 -9.10
N ARG A 101 7.32 0.95 -7.97
CA ARG A 101 8.47 0.24 -7.44
C ARG A 101 8.20 -0.16 -6.00
N ILE A 102 8.46 -1.42 -5.68
CA ILE A 102 8.27 -1.95 -4.33
C ILE A 102 9.63 -2.26 -3.74
N ASN A 103 9.84 -1.76 -2.52
CA ASN A 103 11.07 -1.97 -1.78
C ASN A 103 10.71 -2.52 -0.40
N ARG A 104 11.05 -3.77 -0.16
CA ARG A 104 10.79 -4.44 1.10
C ARG A 104 12.10 -4.54 1.89
N LYS A 105 12.12 -3.90 3.05
CA LYS A 105 13.36 -3.77 3.85
C LYS A 105 13.34 -4.64 5.08
#